data_8c6edd2367b60896166a69fefc223b6d
#
_entry.id   8c6edd2367b60896166a69fefc223b6d
#
_cell.length_a   1.000
_cell.length_b   1.000
_cell.length_c   1.000
_cell.angle_alpha   90.00
_cell.angle_beta   90.00
_cell.angle_gamma   90.00
#
_symmetry.space_group_name_H-M   'P 1'
#
loop_
_entity.id
_entity.type
_entity.pdbx_description
1 polymer ?
#
loop_
_entity_poly.entity_id
_entity_poly.type
_entity_poly.pdbx_seq_one_letter_code
_entity_poly.pdbx_strand_id
1 'polypeptide(L)'
;MIPHCVSSIVADSTQAYDIMKRGLGMSNKEIGDVLTEWNKGVLDSFLIEITRDIMYKNDDKDGSPIVEKILDSAGQKGTGKWTAINALDLGMPVTLIGEAVFARCLSSLKSERIRASGLLDGPSPSFSGDKKQFIDNLEQALYASKIISYAQGFMLIQNVRHPRPCEQLD
;
A
#
# COMPACT_ATOMS: atom_id res chain seq x y z
N MET A 1 -8.31 17.41 -1.96
CA MET A 1 -7.55 16.15 -2.04
C MET A 1 -8.28 15.12 -1.18
N ILE A 2 -8.60 13.96 -1.70
CA ILE A 2 -9.47 12.99 -1.04
C ILE A 2 -8.60 12.17 -0.08
N PRO A 3 -8.72 12.34 1.26
CA PRO A 3 -7.83 11.67 2.24
C PRO A 3 -7.86 10.14 2.16
N HIS A 4 -8.90 9.59 1.53
CA HIS A 4 -9.16 8.15 1.47
C HIS A 4 -8.27 7.42 0.46
N CYS A 5 -7.89 8.09 -0.65
CA CYS A 5 -6.98 7.52 -1.65
C CYS A 5 -5.54 7.38 -1.11
N VAL A 6 -5.16 8.21 -0.14
CA VAL A 6 -3.84 8.15 0.48
C VAL A 6 -3.62 6.83 1.22
N SER A 7 -4.65 6.29 1.89
CA SER A 7 -4.52 5.02 2.63
C SER A 7 -4.22 3.84 1.71
N SER A 8 -4.85 3.76 0.53
CA SER A 8 -4.58 2.70 -0.44
C SER A 8 -3.21 2.88 -1.09
N ILE A 9 -2.83 4.10 -1.47
CA ILE A 9 -1.50 4.37 -2.04
C ILE A 9 -0.37 4.02 -1.06
N VAL A 10 -0.55 4.29 0.25
CA VAL A 10 0.40 3.87 1.29
C VAL A 10 0.46 2.34 1.37
N ALA A 11 -0.67 1.64 1.33
CA ALA A 11 -0.70 0.19 1.34
C ALA A 11 0.01 -0.41 0.12
N ASP A 12 -0.23 0.14 -1.08
CA ASP A 12 0.40 -0.28 -2.32
C ASP A 12 1.92 -0.06 -2.30
N SER A 13 2.37 1.09 -1.76
CA SER A 13 3.81 1.39 -1.61
C SER A 13 4.48 0.42 -0.61
N THR A 14 3.77 0.04 0.45
CA THR A 14 4.26 -0.96 1.42
C THR A 14 4.37 -2.34 0.80
N GLN A 15 3.41 -2.74 -0.04
CA GLN A 15 3.47 -3.99 -0.79
C GLN A 15 4.64 -3.99 -1.78
N ALA A 16 4.86 -2.88 -2.51
CA ALA A 16 6.00 -2.76 -3.40
C ALA A 16 7.33 -2.89 -2.65
N TYR A 17 7.45 -2.27 -1.46
CA TYR A 17 8.61 -2.45 -0.58
C TYR A 17 8.81 -3.93 -0.21
N ASP A 18 7.76 -4.61 0.24
CA ASP A 18 7.84 -6.00 0.68
C ASP A 18 8.24 -6.95 -0.47
N ILE A 19 7.70 -6.72 -1.65
CA ILE A 19 8.06 -7.47 -2.87
C ILE A 19 9.55 -7.26 -3.21
N MET A 20 10.04 -6.03 -3.21
CA MET A 20 11.44 -5.72 -3.47
C MET A 20 12.35 -6.31 -2.38
N LYS A 21 11.98 -6.18 -1.11
CA LYS A 21 12.78 -6.63 0.02
C LYS A 21 12.83 -8.14 0.12
N ARG A 22 11.67 -8.80 0.17
CA ARG A 22 11.56 -10.25 0.40
C ARG A 22 11.52 -11.06 -0.89
N GLY A 23 10.83 -10.57 -1.90
CA GLY A 23 10.71 -11.25 -3.18
C GLY A 23 11.99 -11.18 -4.02
N LEU A 24 12.59 -10.00 -4.15
CA LEU A 24 13.79 -9.76 -4.95
C LEU A 24 15.10 -9.78 -4.13
N GLY A 25 15.03 -9.87 -2.81
CA GLY A 25 16.20 -9.87 -1.92
C GLY A 25 17.00 -8.56 -1.94
N MET A 26 16.34 -7.42 -2.19
CA MET A 26 17.03 -6.13 -2.30
C MET A 26 17.38 -5.56 -0.92
N SER A 27 18.52 -4.89 -0.86
CA SER A 27 18.89 -4.05 0.29
C SER A 27 18.04 -2.78 0.35
N ASN A 28 17.95 -2.16 1.53
CA ASN A 28 17.22 -0.90 1.69
C ASN A 28 17.78 0.20 0.79
N LYS A 29 19.10 0.23 0.59
CA LYS A 29 19.75 1.19 -0.32
C LYS A 29 19.29 0.98 -1.77
N GLU A 30 19.30 -0.25 -2.28
CA GLU A 30 18.83 -0.55 -3.64
C GLU A 30 17.36 -0.18 -3.82
N ILE A 31 16.51 -0.41 -2.81
CA ILE A 31 15.10 0.02 -2.82
C ILE A 31 15.01 1.55 -2.85
N GLY A 32 15.83 2.24 -2.07
CA GLY A 32 15.92 3.71 -2.08
C GLY A 32 16.34 4.25 -3.45
N ASP A 33 17.29 3.60 -4.13
CA ASP A 33 17.74 3.95 -5.47
C ASP A 33 16.58 3.81 -6.49
N VAL A 34 15.80 2.71 -6.43
CA VAL A 34 14.60 2.50 -7.25
C VAL A 34 13.56 3.59 -7.00
N LEU A 35 13.24 3.87 -5.75
CA LEU A 35 12.27 4.93 -5.39
C LEU A 35 12.75 6.31 -5.84
N THR A 36 14.06 6.55 -5.87
CA THR A 36 14.63 7.80 -6.39
C THR A 36 14.34 7.96 -7.88
N GLU A 37 14.46 6.89 -8.66
CA GLU A 37 14.12 6.94 -10.09
C GLU A 37 12.60 7.07 -10.30
N TRP A 38 11.79 6.34 -9.58
CA TRP A 38 10.34 6.42 -9.65
C TRP A 38 9.80 7.82 -9.31
N ASN A 39 10.46 8.51 -8.37
CA ASN A 39 10.07 9.88 -7.98
C ASN A 39 10.43 10.96 -9.02
N LYS A 40 11.11 10.61 -10.10
CA LYS A 40 11.35 11.50 -11.25
C LYS A 40 10.28 11.35 -12.34
N GLY A 41 9.45 10.33 -12.26
CA GLY A 41 8.49 9.93 -13.30
C GLY A 41 7.04 10.06 -12.85
N VAL A 42 6.19 9.15 -13.35
CA VAL A 42 4.74 9.14 -13.13
C VAL A 42 4.32 8.91 -11.68
N LEU A 43 5.23 8.38 -10.86
CA LEU A 43 5.02 8.13 -9.43
C LEU A 43 5.46 9.30 -8.56
N ASP A 44 5.99 10.39 -9.15
CA ASP A 44 6.39 11.58 -8.38
C ASP A 44 5.31 11.98 -7.38
N SER A 45 5.69 11.96 -6.11
CA SER A 45 4.81 12.27 -5.01
C SER A 45 5.57 12.38 -3.68
N PHE A 46 5.03 13.19 -2.78
CA PHE A 46 5.53 13.30 -1.42
C PHE A 46 5.65 11.92 -0.71
N LEU A 47 4.73 10.97 -0.97
CA LEU A 47 4.79 9.65 -0.34
C LEU A 47 5.97 8.82 -0.85
N ILE A 48 6.28 8.85 -2.14
CA ILE A 48 7.46 8.17 -2.69
C ILE A 48 8.74 8.83 -2.17
N GLU A 49 8.75 10.17 -2.11
CA GLU A 49 9.89 10.93 -1.59
C GLU A 49 10.23 10.55 -0.14
N ILE A 50 9.25 10.63 0.78
CA ILE A 50 9.50 10.28 2.19
C ILE A 50 9.82 8.80 2.38
N THR A 51 9.24 7.90 1.55
CA THR A 51 9.58 6.47 1.61
C THR A 51 11.04 6.26 1.19
N ARG A 52 11.49 6.90 0.12
CA ARG A 52 12.90 6.93 -0.30
C ARG A 52 13.81 7.38 0.84
N ASP A 53 13.47 8.49 1.49
CA ASP A 53 14.30 9.07 2.56
C ASP A 53 14.39 8.13 3.77
N ILE A 54 13.31 7.43 4.10
CA ILE A 54 13.29 6.39 5.14
C ILE A 54 14.24 5.24 4.78
N MET A 55 14.34 4.84 3.51
CA MET A 55 15.24 3.77 3.07
C MET A 55 16.72 4.11 3.30
N TYR A 56 17.09 5.38 3.20
CA TYR A 56 18.47 5.83 3.42
C TYR A 56 18.77 6.23 4.88
N LYS A 57 17.73 6.41 5.71
CA LYS A 57 17.94 6.85 7.10
C LYS A 57 18.40 5.69 7.98
N ASN A 58 19.54 5.92 8.64
CA ASN A 58 20.04 5.04 9.69
C ASN A 58 19.69 5.61 11.07
N ASP A 59 19.62 4.71 12.05
CA ASP A 59 19.47 5.08 13.46
C ASP A 59 20.79 5.72 13.96
N ASP A 60 20.67 6.86 14.60
CA ASP A 60 21.82 7.62 15.11
C ASP A 60 22.51 6.90 16.29
N LYS A 61 21.88 5.88 16.88
CA LYS A 61 22.45 5.13 18.04
C LYS A 61 23.37 3.99 17.65
N ASP A 62 23.02 3.24 16.60
CA ASP A 62 23.76 2.03 16.23
C ASP A 62 24.07 1.91 14.72
N GLY A 63 23.66 2.92 13.93
CA GLY A 63 23.91 2.94 12.49
C GLY A 63 23.09 1.96 11.67
N SER A 64 22.18 1.19 12.27
CA SER A 64 21.34 0.26 11.53
C SER A 64 20.20 0.99 10.79
N PRO A 65 19.68 0.43 9.67
CA PRO A 65 18.57 1.05 8.95
C PRO A 65 17.34 1.27 9.84
N ILE A 66 16.82 2.51 9.90
CA ILE A 66 15.72 2.83 10.80
C ILE A 66 14.44 2.08 10.44
N VAL A 67 14.23 1.77 9.17
CA VAL A 67 13.05 1.03 8.69
C VAL A 67 12.93 -0.36 9.32
N GLU A 68 14.03 -1.01 9.67
CA GLU A 68 14.04 -2.32 10.32
C GLU A 68 13.64 -2.26 11.81
N LYS A 69 13.61 -1.06 12.39
CA LYS A 69 13.23 -0.82 13.79
C LYS A 69 11.80 -0.32 13.96
N ILE A 70 11.15 0.05 12.87
CA ILE A 70 9.76 0.51 12.92
C ILE A 70 8.86 -0.66 13.34
N LEU A 71 7.99 -0.38 14.32
CA LEU A 71 7.04 -1.40 14.77
C LEU A 71 6.13 -1.84 13.62
N ASP A 72 6.19 -3.11 13.29
CA ASP A 72 5.32 -3.75 12.30
C ASP A 72 3.90 -3.93 12.86
N SER A 73 3.20 -2.82 13.01
CA SER A 73 1.79 -2.79 13.41
C SER A 73 1.18 -1.44 13.03
N ALA A 74 0.08 -1.46 12.28
CA ALA A 74 -0.66 -0.28 11.90
C ALA A 74 -2.14 -0.48 12.20
N GLY A 75 -2.79 0.53 12.78
CA GLY A 75 -4.23 0.52 13.01
C GLY A 75 -4.95 1.51 12.08
N GLN A 76 -6.26 1.37 11.96
CA GLN A 76 -7.09 2.34 11.25
C GLN A 76 -7.43 3.54 12.14
N LYS A 77 -7.55 4.74 11.55
CA LYS A 77 -7.90 5.98 12.26
C LYS A 77 -9.31 6.50 11.95
N GLY A 78 -10.12 5.76 11.23
CA GLY A 78 -11.52 6.08 10.96
C GLY A 78 -11.84 6.55 9.55
N THR A 79 -11.03 7.36 8.88
CA THR A 79 -11.36 7.90 7.54
C THR A 79 -11.58 6.79 6.49
N GLY A 80 -10.69 5.82 6.41
CA GLY A 80 -10.85 4.67 5.52
C GLY A 80 -12.08 3.82 5.88
N LYS A 81 -12.32 3.58 7.18
CA LYS A 81 -13.51 2.90 7.67
C LYS A 81 -14.80 3.59 7.20
N TRP A 82 -14.91 4.91 7.40
CA TRP A 82 -16.08 5.66 6.98
C TRP A 82 -16.28 5.62 5.48
N THR A 83 -15.20 5.66 4.70
CA THR A 83 -15.27 5.52 3.23
C THR A 83 -15.84 4.17 2.83
N ALA A 84 -15.37 3.08 3.46
CA ALA A 84 -15.85 1.73 3.17
C ALA A 84 -17.33 1.55 3.56
N ILE A 85 -17.75 2.07 4.73
CA ILE A 85 -19.15 2.02 5.17
C ILE A 85 -20.05 2.78 4.17
N ASN A 86 -19.71 4.03 3.86
CA ASN A 86 -20.51 4.82 2.90
C ASN A 86 -20.56 4.18 1.52
N ALA A 87 -19.48 3.53 1.10
CA ALA A 87 -19.46 2.82 -0.18
C ALA A 87 -20.41 1.63 -0.20
N LEU A 88 -20.48 0.87 0.89
CA LEU A 88 -21.45 -0.23 1.04
C LEU A 88 -22.89 0.29 1.07
N ASP A 89 -23.16 1.37 1.82
CA ASP A 89 -24.48 1.99 1.89
C ASP A 89 -24.96 2.51 0.52
N LEU A 90 -24.02 2.95 -0.33
CA LEU A 90 -24.30 3.51 -1.65
C LEU A 90 -24.15 2.49 -2.79
N GLY A 91 -23.83 1.21 -2.49
CA GLY A 91 -23.60 0.19 -3.50
C GLY A 91 -22.40 0.48 -4.42
N MET A 92 -21.36 1.19 -3.93
CA MET A 92 -20.20 1.60 -4.72
C MET A 92 -19.00 0.70 -4.50
N PRO A 93 -18.35 0.21 -5.59
CA PRO A 93 -17.20 -0.67 -5.47
C PRO A 93 -15.91 0.11 -5.18
N VAL A 94 -15.53 0.23 -3.91
CA VAL A 94 -14.25 0.83 -3.48
C VAL A 94 -13.30 -0.27 -2.97
N THR A 95 -13.13 -1.30 -3.75
CA THR A 95 -12.41 -2.51 -3.37
C THR A 95 -10.98 -2.25 -2.91
N LEU A 96 -10.23 -1.41 -3.61
CA LEU A 96 -8.84 -1.11 -3.27
C LEU A 96 -8.74 -0.34 -1.93
N ILE A 97 -9.61 0.63 -1.71
CA ILE A 97 -9.67 1.39 -0.45
C ILE A 97 -10.13 0.48 0.69
N GLY A 98 -11.11 -0.37 0.45
CA GLY A 98 -11.61 -1.34 1.43
C GLY A 98 -10.54 -2.34 1.85
N GLU A 99 -9.82 -2.91 0.89
CA GLU A 99 -8.71 -3.84 1.16
C GLU A 99 -7.60 -3.18 1.99
N ALA A 100 -7.23 -1.94 1.70
CA ALA A 100 -6.27 -1.19 2.49
C ALA A 100 -6.71 -1.01 3.96
N VAL A 101 -8.02 -0.87 4.22
CA VAL A 101 -8.58 -0.81 5.58
C VAL A 101 -8.45 -2.17 6.26
N PHE A 102 -8.81 -3.26 5.60
CA PHE A 102 -8.71 -4.61 6.16
C PHE A 102 -7.27 -5.03 6.39
N ALA A 103 -6.35 -4.72 5.48
CA ALA A 103 -4.93 -4.97 5.65
C ALA A 103 -4.38 -4.27 6.91
N ARG A 104 -4.82 -3.02 7.18
CA ARG A 104 -4.45 -2.31 8.40
C ARG A 104 -5.06 -2.93 9.66
N CYS A 105 -6.30 -3.43 9.59
CA CYS A 105 -6.90 -4.17 10.69
C CYS A 105 -6.11 -5.45 11.00
N LEU A 106 -5.74 -6.21 9.97
CA LEU A 106 -4.90 -7.41 10.10
C LEU A 106 -3.51 -7.04 10.65
N SER A 107 -2.92 -5.95 10.21
CA SER A 107 -1.62 -5.47 10.69
C SER A 107 -1.64 -5.18 12.20
N SER A 108 -2.75 -4.71 12.76
CA SER A 108 -2.88 -4.45 14.19
C SER A 108 -2.90 -5.70 15.07
N LEU A 109 -3.22 -6.86 14.51
CA LEU A 109 -3.26 -8.16 15.20
C LEU A 109 -1.86 -8.81 15.27
N LYS A 110 -0.86 -8.06 15.77
CA LYS A 110 0.54 -8.49 15.70
C LYS A 110 0.83 -9.78 16.45
N SER A 111 0.23 -9.96 17.65
CA SER A 111 0.40 -11.18 18.46
C SER A 111 -0.11 -12.43 17.72
N GLU A 112 -1.27 -12.33 17.09
CA GLU A 112 -1.85 -13.41 16.28
C GLU A 112 -1.00 -13.71 15.05
N ARG A 113 -0.50 -12.68 14.36
CA ARG A 113 0.38 -12.85 13.19
C ARG A 113 1.69 -13.55 13.58
N ILE A 114 2.30 -13.15 14.70
CA ILE A 114 3.52 -13.81 15.22
C ILE A 114 3.23 -15.28 15.56
N ARG A 115 2.11 -15.56 16.25
CA ARG A 115 1.73 -16.94 16.56
C ARG A 115 1.49 -17.77 15.30
N ALA A 116 0.78 -17.22 14.33
CA ALA A 116 0.51 -17.89 13.06
C ALA A 116 1.80 -18.16 12.27
N SER A 117 2.74 -17.23 12.23
CA SER A 117 4.01 -17.40 11.52
C SER A 117 4.90 -18.52 12.10
N GLY A 118 4.70 -18.89 13.36
CA GLY A 118 5.38 -20.04 13.98
C GLY A 118 4.69 -21.38 13.76
N LEU A 119 3.46 -21.38 13.22
CA LEU A 119 2.65 -22.59 13.03
C LEU A 119 2.39 -22.92 11.55
N LEU A 120 2.44 -21.90 10.69
CA LEU A 120 2.10 -22.02 9.28
C LEU A 120 3.37 -21.82 8.44
N ASP A 121 3.65 -22.78 7.58
CA ASP A 121 4.71 -22.64 6.60
C ASP A 121 4.27 -21.65 5.51
N GLY A 122 5.09 -20.65 5.24
CA GLY A 122 4.91 -19.72 4.15
C GLY A 122 5.69 -20.13 2.90
N PRO A 123 5.38 -19.54 1.72
CA PRO A 123 6.18 -19.78 0.53
C PRO A 123 7.61 -19.27 0.73
N SER A 124 8.59 -20.03 0.22
CA SER A 124 9.96 -19.55 0.14
C SER A 124 10.10 -18.69 -1.12
N PRO A 125 10.20 -17.37 -1.00
CA PRO A 125 10.31 -16.52 -2.17
C PRO A 125 11.66 -16.77 -2.86
N SER A 126 11.61 -17.22 -4.12
CA SER A 126 12.77 -17.31 -4.99
C SER A 126 12.42 -16.68 -6.34
N PHE A 127 13.11 -15.62 -6.69
CA PHE A 127 12.94 -14.98 -7.98
C PHE A 127 14.08 -15.37 -8.93
N SER A 128 13.74 -15.89 -10.10
CA SER A 128 14.70 -16.37 -11.12
C SER A 128 14.55 -15.65 -12.49
N GLY A 129 13.87 -14.50 -12.53
CA GLY A 129 13.63 -13.73 -13.76
C GLY A 129 14.56 -12.52 -13.93
N ASP A 130 14.29 -11.72 -14.95
CA ASP A 130 14.92 -10.41 -15.13
C ASP A 130 14.44 -9.42 -14.07
N LYS A 131 15.33 -9.11 -13.13
CA LYS A 131 15.05 -8.22 -12.00
C LYS A 131 14.70 -6.81 -12.44
N LYS A 132 15.35 -6.30 -13.49
CA LYS A 132 15.09 -4.95 -14.00
C LYS A 132 13.69 -4.88 -14.60
N GLN A 133 13.36 -5.81 -15.49
CA GLN A 133 12.02 -5.87 -16.08
C GLN A 133 10.94 -6.05 -15.02
N PHE A 134 11.20 -6.80 -13.96
CA PHE A 134 10.26 -6.96 -12.87
C PHE A 134 10.02 -5.64 -12.11
N ILE A 135 11.08 -4.87 -11.84
CA ILE A 135 10.99 -3.55 -11.18
C ILE A 135 10.22 -2.56 -12.07
N ASP A 136 10.46 -2.57 -13.39
CA ASP A 136 9.73 -1.73 -14.35
C ASP A 136 8.23 -2.09 -14.37
N ASN A 137 7.90 -3.38 -14.33
CA ASN A 137 6.50 -3.84 -14.22
C ASN A 137 5.86 -3.46 -12.88
N LEU A 138 6.62 -3.49 -11.79
CA LEU A 138 6.15 -3.11 -10.46
C LEU A 138 5.84 -1.60 -10.38
N GLU A 139 6.65 -0.76 -11.04
CA GLU A 139 6.36 0.66 -11.19
C GLU A 139 5.02 0.89 -11.88
N GLN A 140 4.80 0.22 -13.00
CA GLN A 140 3.55 0.33 -13.75
C GLN A 140 2.34 -0.17 -12.95
N ALA A 141 2.49 -1.25 -12.21
CA ALA A 141 1.44 -1.78 -11.34
C ALA A 141 1.09 -0.78 -10.23
N LEU A 142 2.10 -0.18 -9.59
CA LEU A 142 1.89 0.84 -8.56
C LEU A 142 1.22 2.10 -9.14
N TYR A 143 1.58 2.51 -10.35
CA TYR A 143 0.94 3.62 -11.04
C TYR A 143 -0.53 3.32 -11.38
N ALA A 144 -0.82 2.13 -11.88
CA ALA A 144 -2.20 1.69 -12.13
C ALA A 144 -3.04 1.68 -10.85
N SER A 145 -2.51 1.15 -9.73
CA SER A 145 -3.16 1.16 -8.42
C SER A 145 -3.47 2.59 -7.95
N LYS A 146 -2.54 3.52 -8.14
CA LYS A 146 -2.72 4.95 -7.83
C LYS A 146 -3.91 5.53 -8.61
N ILE A 147 -4.00 5.28 -9.92
CA ILE A 147 -5.10 5.74 -10.76
C ILE A 147 -6.44 5.16 -10.29
N ILE A 148 -6.49 3.85 -10.04
CA ILE A 148 -7.69 3.15 -9.59
C ILE A 148 -8.15 3.68 -8.22
N SER A 149 -7.23 3.93 -7.29
CA SER A 149 -7.54 4.50 -5.98
C SER A 149 -8.24 5.86 -6.10
N TYR A 150 -7.74 6.74 -6.96
CA TYR A 150 -8.38 8.02 -7.23
C TYR A 150 -9.74 7.85 -7.90
N ALA A 151 -9.84 6.97 -8.91
CA ALA A 151 -11.10 6.71 -9.61
C ALA A 151 -12.20 6.22 -8.64
N GLN A 152 -11.89 5.26 -7.76
CA GLN A 152 -12.83 4.78 -6.76
C GLN A 152 -13.30 5.90 -5.82
N GLY A 153 -12.38 6.76 -5.37
CA GLY A 153 -12.73 7.90 -4.53
C GLY A 153 -13.63 8.93 -5.24
N PHE A 154 -13.35 9.24 -6.50
CA PHE A 154 -14.17 10.16 -7.29
C PHE A 154 -15.57 9.58 -7.60
N MET A 155 -15.63 8.30 -7.94
CA MET A 155 -16.92 7.61 -8.15
C MET A 155 -17.81 7.66 -6.91
N LEU A 156 -17.24 7.44 -5.73
CA LEU A 156 -17.98 7.53 -4.47
C LEU A 156 -18.53 8.94 -4.24
N ILE A 157 -17.71 9.99 -4.43
CA ILE A 157 -18.14 11.39 -4.27
C ILE A 157 -19.21 11.76 -5.27
N GLN A 158 -19.07 11.32 -6.52
CA GLN A 158 -20.07 11.57 -7.56
C GLN A 158 -21.42 10.94 -7.19
N ASN A 159 -21.42 9.73 -6.64
CA ASN A 159 -22.63 9.04 -6.23
C ASN A 159 -23.31 9.73 -5.03
N VAL A 160 -22.56 10.27 -4.08
CA VAL A 160 -23.12 11.07 -2.97
C VAL A 160 -23.84 12.32 -3.48
N ARG A 161 -23.30 12.98 -4.53
CA ARG A 161 -23.93 14.19 -5.11
C ARG A 161 -25.13 13.89 -5.98
N HIS A 162 -25.13 12.78 -6.67
CA HIS A 162 -26.15 12.34 -7.60
C HIS A 162 -26.47 10.86 -7.34
N PRO A 163 -27.21 10.56 -6.24
CA PRO A 163 -27.56 9.18 -5.94
C PRO A 163 -28.27 8.57 -7.15
N ARG A 164 -27.72 7.46 -7.65
CA ARG A 164 -28.48 6.67 -8.64
C ARG A 164 -29.68 6.09 -7.90
N PRO A 165 -30.90 6.16 -8.47
CA PRO A 165 -31.99 5.38 -7.93
C PRO A 165 -31.50 3.93 -7.85
N CYS A 166 -31.66 3.29 -6.70
CA CYS A 166 -31.56 1.84 -6.65
C CYS A 166 -32.65 1.31 -7.59
N GLU A 167 -32.30 1.00 -8.84
CA GLU A 167 -33.14 0.13 -9.63
C GLU A 167 -33.17 -1.18 -8.84
N GLN A 168 -34.36 -1.52 -8.38
CA GLN A 168 -34.64 -2.75 -7.68
C GLN A 168 -34.06 -3.87 -8.55
N LEU A 169 -33.09 -4.57 -7.99
CA LEU A 169 -32.67 -5.86 -8.52
C LEU A 169 -33.84 -6.81 -8.23
N ASP A 170 -34.75 -6.91 -9.20
CA ASP A 170 -35.76 -7.96 -9.23
C ASP A 170 -35.10 -9.32 -9.45
#